data_e1f97d599449e2778ac51aeaa0e6387b
#
_entry.id   e1f97d599449e2778ac51aeaa0e6387b
#
_cell.length_a   1.000
_cell.length_b   1.000
_cell.length_c   1.000
_cell.angle_alpha   90.00
_cell.angle_beta   90.00
_cell.angle_gamma   90.00
#
_symmetry.space_group_name_H-M   'P 1'
#
loop_
_entity.id
_entity.type
_entity.pdbx_description
1 polymer ?
#
loop_
_entity_poly.entity_id
_entity_poly.type
_entity_poly.pdbx_seq_one_letter_code
_entity_poly.pdbx_strand_id
1 'polypeptide(L)'
;PLDDEIWARVVEHDFENNVLTLLGESKFLLGRYRPKHTNKVLQLGQRVYVGIDRSKRNEVGDIMGMARLDKMSSGAEKDLPIVIQMFIEVNEMYFIKSFYNPAGFLSLKQHSYELLHGIGNKKATQMVEQRGSSGFSSFEQLNDSCSIDAAELLAIRFQSELKDRTLQPRLIDLLLPVKT
;
A
#
# COMPACT_ATOMS: atom_id res chain seq x y z
N PRO A 1 6.68 7.09 15.81
CA PRO A 1 5.93 6.46 14.71
C PRO A 1 6.54 6.72 13.35
N LEU A 2 6.63 7.98 12.88
CA LEU A 2 7.26 8.27 11.59
C LEU A 2 8.75 7.91 11.56
N ASP A 3 9.40 7.91 12.69
CA ASP A 3 10.81 7.52 12.82
C ASP A 3 11.05 6.03 12.50
N ASP A 4 10.00 5.22 12.52
CA ASP A 4 10.07 3.81 12.14
C ASP A 4 10.10 3.61 10.64
N GLU A 5 9.75 4.64 9.87
CA GLU A 5 9.77 4.59 8.41
C GLU A 5 11.16 4.94 7.89
N ILE A 6 11.66 4.16 6.94
CA ILE A 6 12.99 4.36 6.34
C ILE A 6 12.85 4.84 4.90
N TRP A 7 11.96 4.20 4.16
CA TRP A 7 11.62 4.54 2.79
C TRP A 7 10.15 4.91 2.69
N ALA A 8 9.83 5.83 1.81
CA ALA A 8 8.46 6.28 1.59
C ALA A 8 8.20 6.56 0.13
N ARG A 9 6.92 6.63 -0.23
CA ARG A 9 6.44 6.93 -1.57
C ARG A 9 5.73 8.28 -1.58
N VAL A 10 5.99 9.08 -2.60
CA VAL A 10 5.36 10.40 -2.74
C VAL A 10 3.88 10.24 -3.09
N VAL A 11 3.01 10.80 -2.26
CA VAL A 11 1.56 10.87 -2.50
C VAL A 11 1.18 12.24 -3.07
N GLU A 12 1.78 13.31 -2.55
CA GLU A 12 1.51 14.66 -3.02
C GLU A 12 2.73 15.55 -2.82
N HIS A 13 3.01 16.42 -3.79
CA HIS A 13 3.97 17.50 -3.65
C HIS A 13 3.24 18.83 -3.83
N ASP A 14 2.93 19.47 -2.70
CA ASP A 14 2.28 20.79 -2.68
C ASP A 14 3.35 21.87 -2.77
N PHE A 15 3.53 22.43 -3.96
CA PHE A 15 4.52 23.47 -4.22
C PHE A 15 4.19 24.79 -3.54
N GLU A 16 2.92 25.14 -3.46
CA GLU A 16 2.51 26.43 -2.88
C GLU A 16 2.86 26.50 -1.40
N ASN A 17 2.59 25.43 -0.67
CA ASN A 17 2.81 25.34 0.77
C ASN A 17 4.14 24.70 1.13
N ASN A 18 4.89 24.25 0.14
CA ASN A 18 6.18 23.58 0.32
C ASN A 18 6.09 22.37 1.26
N VAL A 19 5.16 21.46 0.95
CA VAL A 19 4.87 20.28 1.74
C VAL A 19 4.84 19.04 0.86
N LEU A 20 5.52 17.99 1.33
CA LEU A 20 5.42 16.65 0.76
C LEU A 20 4.54 15.78 1.67
N THR A 21 3.59 15.07 1.08
CA THR A 21 2.86 14.01 1.77
C THR A 21 3.41 12.68 1.28
N LEU A 22 3.92 11.88 2.20
CA LEU A 22 4.61 10.63 1.90
C LEU A 22 3.96 9.46 2.64
N LEU A 23 3.92 8.30 1.97
CA LEU A 23 3.46 7.04 2.53
C LEU A 23 4.68 6.17 2.86
N GLY A 24 4.91 5.88 4.14
CA GLY A 24 5.99 5.01 4.58
C GLY A 24 5.78 3.56 4.14
N GLU A 25 6.86 2.89 3.75
CA GLU A 25 6.79 1.51 3.23
C GLU A 25 6.70 0.45 4.33
N SER A 26 7.12 0.78 5.56
CA SER A 26 7.18 -0.21 6.65
C SER A 26 5.83 -0.45 7.31
N LYS A 27 5.05 0.62 7.52
CA LYS A 27 3.77 0.56 8.24
C LYS A 27 2.66 1.34 7.57
N PHE A 28 2.89 1.85 6.37
CA PHE A 28 1.97 2.75 5.66
C PHE A 28 1.58 3.98 6.48
N LEU A 29 2.52 4.52 7.25
CA LEU A 29 2.30 5.77 7.96
C LEU A 29 2.37 6.93 6.96
N LEU A 30 1.36 7.80 7.01
CA LEU A 30 1.34 9.01 6.20
C LEU A 30 1.99 10.15 6.98
N GLY A 31 3.00 10.76 6.39
CA GLY A 31 3.73 11.86 6.99
C GLY A 31 3.77 13.08 6.09
N ARG A 32 3.89 14.25 6.72
CA ARG A 32 4.13 15.52 6.07
C ARG A 32 5.57 15.93 6.30
N TYR A 33 6.25 16.29 5.23
CA TYR A 33 7.67 16.62 5.25
C TYR A 33 7.94 17.89 4.45
N ARG A 34 9.00 18.60 4.79
CA ARG A 34 9.52 19.66 3.95
C ARG A 34 10.35 19.05 2.81
N PRO A 35 10.19 19.49 1.57
CA PRO A 35 11.13 19.11 0.53
C PRO A 35 12.50 19.75 0.80
N LYS A 36 13.55 19.01 0.48
CA LYS A 36 14.93 19.52 0.65
C LYS A 36 15.26 20.62 -0.37
N HIS A 37 14.69 20.51 -1.56
CA HIS A 37 14.89 21.44 -2.66
C HIS A 37 13.54 22.03 -3.09
N THR A 38 13.42 23.34 -3.13
CA THR A 38 12.16 24.03 -3.45
C THR A 38 11.86 24.09 -4.95
N ASN A 39 12.86 23.82 -5.80
CA ASN A 39 12.73 23.91 -7.26
C ASN A 39 12.68 22.56 -7.97
N LYS A 40 12.65 21.46 -7.21
CA LYS A 40 12.67 20.10 -7.77
C LYS A 40 11.32 19.44 -7.61
N VAL A 41 10.76 18.95 -8.72
CA VAL A 41 9.49 18.24 -8.73
C VAL A 41 9.72 16.77 -8.36
N LEU A 42 8.99 16.28 -7.35
CA LEU A 42 8.94 14.86 -7.04
C LEU A 42 7.68 14.25 -7.66
N GLN A 43 7.84 13.11 -8.29
CA GLN A 43 6.75 12.44 -9.00
C GLN A 43 5.92 11.58 -8.07
N LEU A 44 4.64 11.41 -8.42
CA LEU A 44 3.72 10.52 -7.72
C LEU A 44 4.31 9.10 -7.67
N GLY A 45 4.33 8.53 -6.47
CA GLY A 45 4.85 7.18 -6.25
C GLY A 45 6.37 7.07 -6.19
N GLN A 46 7.10 8.17 -6.38
CA GLN A 46 8.56 8.16 -6.29
C GLN A 46 9.01 7.69 -4.91
N ARG A 47 9.99 6.79 -4.89
CA ARG A 47 10.57 6.27 -3.64
C ARG A 47 11.63 7.23 -3.13
N VAL A 48 11.52 7.64 -1.87
CA VAL A 48 12.45 8.56 -1.23
C VAL A 48 12.87 8.04 0.14
N TYR A 49 14.13 8.33 0.51
CA TYR A 49 14.63 7.96 1.82
C TYR A 49 14.17 8.99 2.86
N VAL A 50 13.57 8.51 3.96
CA VAL A 50 13.08 9.33 5.06
C VAL A 50 13.65 8.90 6.41
N GLY A 51 14.62 8.00 6.43
CA GLY A 51 15.24 7.50 7.65
C GLY A 51 15.99 8.54 8.45
N ILE A 52 16.43 8.15 9.63
CA ILE A 52 17.08 9.07 10.58
C ILE A 52 18.45 9.59 10.12
N ASP A 53 19.11 8.90 9.20
CA ASP A 53 20.39 9.34 8.65
C ASP A 53 20.18 10.48 7.64
N ARG A 54 20.29 11.70 8.11
CA ARG A 54 20.08 12.89 7.30
C ARG A 54 20.99 12.98 6.07
N SER A 55 22.18 12.37 6.12
CA SER A 55 23.11 12.37 5.00
C SER A 55 22.59 11.59 3.79
N LYS A 56 21.64 10.67 4.01
CA LYS A 56 21.01 9.86 2.96
C LYS A 56 19.72 10.49 2.41
N ARG A 57 19.25 11.58 3.00
CA ARG A 57 18.04 12.27 2.53
C ARG A 57 18.39 13.21 1.39
N ASN A 58 18.08 12.79 0.17
CA ASN A 58 18.35 13.58 -1.02
C ASN A 58 17.18 14.50 -1.41
N GLU A 59 15.96 14.09 -1.12
CA GLU A 59 14.73 14.79 -1.53
C GLU A 59 13.97 15.41 -0.37
N VAL A 60 14.15 14.89 0.84
CA VAL A 60 13.31 15.17 1.99
C VAL A 60 14.11 15.88 3.09
N GLY A 61 13.54 16.97 3.61
CA GLY A 61 14.09 17.70 4.76
C GLY A 61 13.43 17.24 6.05
N ASP A 62 12.98 18.22 6.86
CA ASP A 62 12.43 17.95 8.18
C ASP A 62 11.03 17.35 8.14
N ILE A 63 10.74 16.52 9.14
CA ILE A 63 9.41 15.96 9.39
C ILE A 63 8.54 17.06 10.00
N MET A 64 7.36 17.28 9.41
CA MET A 64 6.38 18.24 9.93
C MET A 64 5.37 17.59 10.88
N GLY A 65 5.12 16.29 10.73
CA GLY A 65 4.17 15.53 11.52
C GLY A 65 3.41 14.52 10.70
N MET A 66 2.42 13.88 11.35
CA MET A 66 1.54 12.93 10.68
C MET A 66 0.57 13.66 9.75
N ALA A 67 0.33 13.07 8.58
CA ALA A 67 -0.74 13.51 7.70
C ALA A 67 -2.06 12.88 8.16
N ARG A 68 -3.15 13.62 7.99
CA ARG A 68 -4.49 13.13 8.29
C ARG A 68 -5.27 12.94 7.00
N LEU A 69 -5.84 11.74 6.84
CA LEU A 69 -6.62 11.41 5.64
C LEU A 69 -7.80 12.35 5.44
N ASP A 70 -8.48 12.72 6.53
CA ASP A 70 -9.63 13.64 6.49
C ASP A 70 -9.25 15.07 6.12
N LYS A 71 -7.97 15.41 6.12
CA LYS A 71 -7.46 16.73 5.78
C LYS A 71 -6.60 16.75 4.50
N MET A 72 -6.49 15.60 3.84
CA MET A 72 -5.78 15.54 2.57
C MET A 72 -6.59 16.25 1.48
N SER A 73 -5.88 16.80 0.48
CA SER A 73 -6.54 17.33 -0.71
C SER A 73 -7.32 16.21 -1.41
N SER A 74 -8.35 16.57 -2.17
CA SER A 74 -9.11 15.61 -2.96
C SER A 74 -8.21 14.87 -3.96
N GLY A 75 -7.20 15.54 -4.49
CA GLY A 75 -6.22 14.93 -5.38
C GLY A 75 -5.37 13.89 -4.67
N ALA A 76 -4.83 14.22 -3.50
CA ALA A 76 -4.00 13.31 -2.71
C ALA A 76 -4.80 12.10 -2.23
N GLU A 77 -6.04 12.29 -1.80
CA GLU A 77 -6.92 11.18 -1.39
C GLU A 77 -7.19 10.23 -2.57
N LYS A 78 -7.42 10.78 -3.75
CA LYS A 78 -7.65 10.00 -4.96
C LYS A 78 -6.40 9.25 -5.43
N ASP A 79 -5.22 9.85 -5.25
CA ASP A 79 -3.95 9.28 -5.69
C ASP A 79 -3.37 8.26 -4.71
N LEU A 80 -3.78 8.28 -3.45
CA LEU A 80 -3.25 7.37 -2.43
C LEU A 80 -3.39 5.89 -2.84
N PRO A 81 -4.54 5.39 -3.28
CA PRO A 81 -4.64 3.99 -3.69
C PRO A 81 -3.77 3.66 -4.91
N ILE A 82 -3.54 4.63 -5.78
CA ILE A 82 -2.64 4.45 -6.94
C ILE A 82 -1.20 4.25 -6.46
N VAL A 83 -0.75 5.05 -5.49
CA VAL A 83 0.60 4.91 -4.90
C VAL A 83 0.74 3.57 -4.19
N ILE A 84 -0.26 3.14 -3.44
CA ILE A 84 -0.26 1.84 -2.78
C ILE A 84 -0.16 0.72 -3.82
N GLN A 85 -0.94 0.82 -4.91
CA GLN A 85 -0.92 -0.15 -6.00
C GLN A 85 0.47 -0.23 -6.66
N MET A 86 1.11 0.91 -6.91
CA MET A 86 2.47 0.95 -7.45
C MET A 86 3.45 0.20 -6.53
N PHE A 87 3.34 0.42 -5.23
CA PHE A 87 4.17 -0.27 -4.23
C PHE A 87 3.93 -1.78 -4.26
N ILE A 88 2.68 -2.21 -4.35
CA ILE A 88 2.31 -3.64 -4.42
C ILE A 88 2.88 -4.28 -5.68
N GLU A 89 2.77 -3.61 -6.82
CA GLU A 89 3.26 -4.12 -8.11
C GLU A 89 4.79 -4.30 -8.10
N VAL A 90 5.51 -3.35 -7.53
CA VAL A 90 6.97 -3.45 -7.39
C VAL A 90 7.38 -4.63 -6.50
N ASN A 91 6.52 -4.99 -5.55
CA ASN A 91 6.75 -6.09 -4.61
C ASN A 91 5.83 -7.29 -4.90
N GLU A 92 5.52 -7.53 -6.15
CA GLU A 92 4.55 -8.51 -6.62
C GLU A 92 4.72 -9.90 -5.98
N MET A 93 5.91 -10.47 -6.07
CA MET A 93 6.15 -11.82 -5.55
C MET A 93 5.98 -11.92 -4.04
N TYR A 94 6.32 -10.85 -3.32
CA TYR A 94 6.07 -10.82 -1.88
C TYR A 94 4.58 -10.94 -1.56
N PHE A 95 3.74 -10.17 -2.25
CA PHE A 95 2.29 -10.19 -1.98
C PHE A 95 1.61 -11.46 -2.50
N ILE A 96 2.12 -12.05 -3.56
CA ILE A 96 1.66 -13.38 -3.98
C ILE A 96 1.97 -14.41 -2.90
N LYS A 97 3.19 -14.44 -2.39
CA LYS A 97 3.64 -15.42 -1.39
C LYS A 97 3.07 -15.17 0.00
N SER A 98 2.81 -13.91 0.37
CA SER A 98 2.35 -13.57 1.72
C SER A 98 0.84 -13.49 1.85
N PHE A 99 0.12 -13.21 0.76
CA PHE A 99 -1.34 -13.06 0.81
C PHE A 99 -2.07 -14.02 -0.13
N TYR A 100 -1.85 -13.92 -1.45
CA TYR A 100 -2.70 -14.64 -2.40
C TYR A 100 -2.54 -16.16 -2.34
N ASN A 101 -1.33 -16.67 -2.21
CA ASN A 101 -1.09 -18.11 -2.17
C ASN A 101 -1.43 -18.76 -0.82
N PRO A 102 -1.08 -18.17 0.34
CA PRO A 102 -1.40 -18.80 1.61
C PRO A 102 -2.80 -18.51 2.14
N ALA A 103 -3.57 -17.63 1.47
CA ALA A 103 -4.89 -17.21 1.94
C ALA A 103 -5.79 -18.41 2.26
N GLY A 104 -6.36 -18.42 3.45
CA GLY A 104 -7.25 -19.46 3.93
C GLY A 104 -8.53 -18.89 4.54
N PHE A 105 -9.27 -19.72 5.24
CA PHE A 105 -10.49 -19.30 5.90
C PHE A 105 -10.18 -18.53 7.19
N LEU A 106 -10.85 -17.39 7.36
CA LEU A 106 -10.83 -16.59 8.59
C LEU A 106 -11.81 -17.14 9.61
N SER A 107 -12.89 -17.75 9.12
CA SER A 107 -13.94 -18.38 9.92
C SER A 107 -14.59 -19.46 9.08
N LEU A 108 -15.56 -20.16 9.66
CA LEU A 108 -16.34 -21.19 8.93
C LEU A 108 -17.07 -20.61 7.71
N LYS A 109 -17.35 -19.31 7.71
CA LYS A 109 -18.17 -18.66 6.68
C LYS A 109 -17.42 -17.66 5.80
N GLN A 110 -16.17 -17.32 6.13
CA GLN A 110 -15.45 -16.26 5.43
C GLN A 110 -14.02 -16.69 5.07
N HIS A 111 -13.69 -16.59 3.79
CA HIS A 111 -12.33 -16.78 3.29
C HIS A 111 -11.61 -15.44 3.22
N SER A 112 -10.28 -15.44 3.36
CA SER A 112 -9.46 -14.23 3.31
C SER A 112 -9.65 -13.44 2.02
N TYR A 113 -9.91 -14.09 0.89
CA TYR A 113 -10.17 -13.38 -0.37
C TYR A 113 -11.41 -12.48 -0.30
N GLU A 114 -12.35 -12.78 0.58
CA GLU A 114 -13.56 -11.96 0.77
C GLU A 114 -13.28 -10.62 1.46
N LEU A 115 -12.06 -10.41 1.96
CA LEU A 115 -11.61 -9.10 2.44
C LEU A 115 -11.43 -8.10 1.28
N LEU A 116 -11.27 -8.60 0.07
CA LEU A 116 -11.08 -7.77 -1.11
C LEU A 116 -12.43 -7.27 -1.61
N HIS A 117 -12.45 -5.99 -2.03
CA HIS A 117 -13.68 -5.35 -2.50
C HIS A 117 -14.33 -6.14 -3.64
N GLY A 118 -15.62 -6.41 -3.51
CA GLY A 118 -16.41 -7.10 -4.55
C GLY A 118 -16.20 -8.61 -4.61
N ILE A 119 -15.38 -9.20 -3.75
CA ILE A 119 -15.17 -10.64 -3.70
C ILE A 119 -16.07 -11.24 -2.65
N GLY A 120 -17.08 -11.98 -3.09
CA GLY A 120 -17.95 -12.76 -2.20
C GLY A 120 -17.51 -14.21 -2.11
N ASN A 121 -18.31 -15.03 -1.45
CA ASN A 121 -18.01 -16.43 -1.22
C ASN A 121 -17.82 -17.22 -2.53
N LYS A 122 -18.69 -17.04 -3.50
CA LYS A 122 -18.63 -17.75 -4.78
C LYS A 122 -17.33 -17.41 -5.53
N LYS A 123 -16.98 -16.13 -5.60
CA LYS A 123 -15.75 -15.70 -6.27
C LYS A 123 -14.52 -16.19 -5.53
N ALA A 124 -14.52 -16.11 -4.19
CA ALA A 124 -13.43 -16.63 -3.38
C ALA A 124 -13.20 -18.13 -3.62
N THR A 125 -14.27 -18.91 -3.71
CA THR A 125 -14.19 -20.35 -4.02
C THR A 125 -13.56 -20.58 -5.38
N GLN A 126 -13.97 -19.83 -6.38
CA GLN A 126 -13.39 -19.90 -7.72
C GLN A 126 -11.88 -19.59 -7.69
N MET A 127 -11.48 -18.55 -6.95
CA MET A 127 -10.08 -18.18 -6.81
C MET A 127 -9.26 -19.30 -6.14
N VAL A 128 -9.80 -19.95 -5.13
CA VAL A 128 -9.15 -21.10 -4.48
C VAL A 128 -8.97 -22.24 -5.48
N GLU A 129 -9.97 -22.53 -6.29
CA GLU A 129 -9.89 -23.55 -7.34
C GLU A 129 -8.80 -23.22 -8.37
N GLN A 130 -8.76 -21.96 -8.84
CA GLN A 130 -7.76 -21.52 -9.81
C GLN A 130 -6.35 -21.55 -9.23
N ARG A 131 -6.21 -21.25 -7.94
CA ARG A 131 -4.93 -21.33 -7.25
C ARG A 131 -4.37 -22.75 -7.26
N GLY A 132 -5.22 -23.75 -7.08
CA GLY A 132 -4.82 -25.14 -7.06
C GLY A 132 -3.77 -25.46 -6.02
N SER A 133 -3.00 -26.51 -6.27
CA SER A 133 -1.91 -26.94 -5.38
C SER A 133 -0.60 -26.19 -5.64
N SER A 134 -0.39 -25.65 -6.84
CA SER A 134 0.85 -25.00 -7.21
C SER A 134 0.89 -23.49 -6.92
N GLY A 135 -0.27 -22.90 -6.65
CA GLY A 135 -0.39 -21.47 -6.39
C GLY A 135 -0.35 -20.60 -7.63
N PHE A 136 -0.46 -19.30 -7.44
CA PHE A 136 -0.33 -18.32 -8.51
C PHE A 136 1.14 -17.96 -8.72
N SER A 137 1.56 -17.80 -9.97
CA SER A 137 2.96 -17.53 -10.33
C SER A 137 3.26 -16.05 -10.52
N SER A 138 2.25 -15.24 -10.81
CA SER A 138 2.37 -13.79 -11.06
C SER A 138 1.01 -13.12 -10.89
N PHE A 139 1.00 -11.80 -10.80
CA PHE A 139 -0.26 -11.06 -10.85
C PHE A 139 -0.95 -11.22 -12.22
N GLU A 140 -0.18 -11.26 -13.29
CA GLU A 140 -0.74 -11.49 -14.63
C GLU A 140 -1.50 -12.80 -14.71
N GLN A 141 -0.87 -13.90 -14.25
CA GLN A 141 -1.50 -15.22 -14.25
C GLN A 141 -2.72 -15.26 -13.33
N LEU A 142 -2.62 -14.68 -12.12
CA LEU A 142 -3.73 -14.56 -11.18
C LEU A 142 -4.89 -13.76 -11.77
N ASN A 143 -4.61 -12.60 -12.35
CA ASN A 143 -5.62 -11.72 -12.93
C ASN A 143 -6.35 -12.39 -14.10
N ASP A 144 -5.60 -13.06 -14.98
CA ASP A 144 -6.18 -13.75 -16.13
C ASP A 144 -7.06 -14.93 -15.71
N SER A 145 -6.59 -15.75 -14.76
CA SER A 145 -7.33 -16.95 -14.33
C SER A 145 -8.55 -16.63 -13.47
N CYS A 146 -8.52 -15.54 -12.70
CA CYS A 146 -9.60 -15.16 -11.78
C CYS A 146 -10.45 -13.98 -12.26
N SER A 147 -10.08 -13.32 -13.34
CA SER A 147 -10.75 -12.13 -13.86
C SER A 147 -10.83 -11.02 -12.79
N ILE A 148 -9.70 -10.70 -12.20
CA ILE A 148 -9.55 -9.63 -11.19
C ILE A 148 -8.33 -8.77 -11.53
N ASP A 149 -8.18 -7.65 -10.80
CA ASP A 149 -6.92 -6.90 -10.72
C ASP A 149 -6.39 -7.05 -9.30
N ALA A 150 -5.47 -7.98 -9.11
CA ALA A 150 -4.98 -8.38 -7.80
C ALA A 150 -4.30 -7.23 -7.04
N ALA A 151 -3.47 -6.44 -7.72
CA ALA A 151 -2.77 -5.32 -7.10
C ALA A 151 -3.75 -4.20 -6.71
N GLU A 152 -4.69 -3.87 -7.58
CA GLU A 152 -5.72 -2.87 -7.31
C GLU A 152 -6.60 -3.25 -6.12
N LEU A 153 -7.09 -4.48 -6.09
CA LEU A 153 -7.97 -4.96 -5.02
C LEU A 153 -7.26 -4.91 -3.67
N LEU A 154 -6.00 -5.33 -3.62
CA LEU A 154 -5.22 -5.28 -2.38
C LEU A 154 -4.94 -3.85 -1.97
N ALA A 155 -4.67 -2.94 -2.92
CA ALA A 155 -4.49 -1.52 -2.64
C ALA A 155 -5.75 -0.88 -2.06
N ILE A 156 -6.91 -1.22 -2.58
CA ILE A 156 -8.21 -0.74 -2.06
C ILE A 156 -8.40 -1.21 -0.62
N ARG A 157 -8.08 -2.45 -0.32
CA ARG A 157 -8.16 -2.97 1.05
C ARG A 157 -7.23 -2.22 2.00
N PHE A 158 -5.98 -2.00 1.62
CA PHE A 158 -5.04 -1.25 2.43
C PHE A 158 -5.54 0.19 2.68
N GLN A 159 -6.07 0.84 1.65
CA GLN A 159 -6.65 2.17 1.80
C GLN A 159 -7.81 2.18 2.78
N SER A 160 -8.69 1.17 2.70
CA SER A 160 -9.82 1.03 3.61
C SER A 160 -9.36 0.91 5.06
N GLU A 161 -8.29 0.18 5.31
CA GLU A 161 -7.70 0.05 6.65
C GLU A 161 -7.06 1.35 7.14
N LEU A 162 -6.50 2.15 6.24
CA LEU A 162 -5.97 3.48 6.60
C LEU A 162 -7.10 4.45 6.96
N LYS A 163 -8.25 4.33 6.30
CA LYS A 163 -9.43 5.18 6.58
C LYS A 163 -10.16 4.75 7.84
N ASP A 164 -10.24 3.47 8.12
CA ASP A 164 -10.97 2.90 9.25
C ASP A 164 -10.04 2.02 10.09
N ARG A 165 -9.58 2.56 11.21
CA ARG A 165 -8.65 1.85 12.11
C ARG A 165 -9.30 0.67 12.83
N THR A 166 -10.63 0.58 12.84
CA THR A 166 -11.37 -0.52 13.48
C THR A 166 -11.56 -1.70 12.54
N LEU A 167 -11.27 -1.53 11.25
CA LEU A 167 -11.45 -2.59 10.25
C LEU A 167 -10.49 -3.75 10.51
N GLN A 168 -11.05 -4.95 10.71
CA GLN A 168 -10.30 -6.18 10.98
C GLN A 168 -10.55 -7.21 9.90
N PRO A 169 -9.60 -8.12 9.66
CA PRO A 169 -8.22 -8.12 10.15
C PRO A 169 -7.39 -7.00 9.52
N ARG A 170 -6.33 -6.61 10.23
CA ARG A 170 -5.43 -5.54 9.77
C ARG A 170 -4.35 -6.14 8.87
N LEU A 171 -4.59 -6.16 7.57
CA LEU A 171 -3.60 -6.66 6.60
C LEU A 171 -2.32 -5.84 6.61
N ILE A 172 -2.41 -4.53 6.89
CA ILE A 172 -1.23 -3.68 7.04
C ILE A 172 -0.29 -4.27 8.08
N ASP A 173 -0.81 -4.62 9.25
CA ASP A 173 0.00 -5.16 10.35
C ASP A 173 0.50 -6.57 10.08
N LEU A 174 -0.26 -7.37 9.34
CA LEU A 174 0.08 -8.75 9.02
C LEU A 174 1.10 -8.88 7.89
N LEU A 175 1.02 -8.00 6.88
CA LEU A 175 1.80 -8.13 5.65
C LEU A 175 3.03 -7.21 5.61
N LEU A 176 3.02 -6.07 6.30
CA LEU A 176 4.14 -5.13 6.27
C LEU A 176 5.03 -5.29 7.51
N PRO A 177 6.32 -4.96 7.41
CA PRO A 177 7.03 -4.54 6.21
C PRO A 177 7.25 -5.66 5.21
N VAL A 178 7.51 -5.30 3.94
CA VAL A 178 7.88 -6.28 2.92
C VAL A 178 9.20 -6.94 3.30
N LYS A 179 9.20 -8.26 3.30
CA LYS A 179 10.40 -9.07 3.61
C LYS A 179 10.95 -9.66 2.31
N THR A 180 12.23 -9.51 2.13
CA THR A 180 12.95 -10.06 0.98
C THR A 180 13.58 -11.39 1.33
#